data_7840088c264339553a4b80791cd99b8b
#
_entry.id   7840088c264339553a4b80791cd99b8b
#
_cell.length_a   1.000
_cell.length_b   1.000
_cell.length_c   1.000
_cell.angle_alpha   90.00
_cell.angle_beta   90.00
_cell.angle_gamma   90.00
#
_symmetry.space_group_name_H-M   'P 1'
#
loop_
_entity.id
_entity.type
_entity.pdbx_description
1 polymer ?
#
loop_
_entity_poly.entity_id
_entity_poly.type
_entity_poly.pdbx_seq_one_letter_code
_entity_poly.pdbx_strand_id
1 'polypeptide(L)' 'PPLEKDVVVKTLEKENMTIRDVFLFSIDKDAAFIQSYDGRVVNTIIEK' A
#
# COMPACT_ATOMS: atom_id res chain seq x y z
N PRO A 1 11.88 -6.05 -10.92
CA PRO A 1 12.44 -4.80 -10.40
C PRO A 1 11.85 -4.45 -9.05
N PRO A 2 12.58 -3.71 -8.25
CA PRO A 2 12.05 -3.30 -6.95
C PRO A 2 10.86 -2.37 -7.11
N LEU A 3 10.01 -2.38 -6.10
CA LEU A 3 8.85 -1.51 -6.06
C LEU A 3 9.31 -0.06 -5.92
N GLU A 4 8.81 0.80 -6.76
CA GLU A 4 9.17 2.21 -6.70
C GLU A 4 8.38 2.92 -5.61
N LYS A 5 9.04 3.85 -4.95
CA LYS A 5 8.46 4.59 -3.83
C LYS A 5 7.19 5.34 -4.23
N ASP A 6 7.19 5.97 -5.41
CA ASP A 6 6.04 6.75 -5.84
C ASP A 6 4.82 5.87 -6.14
N VAL A 7 5.03 4.63 -6.58
CA VAL A 7 3.93 3.68 -6.77
C VAL A 7 3.31 3.34 -5.42
N VAL A 8 4.14 3.10 -4.41
CA VAL A 8 3.65 2.83 -3.06
C VAL A 8 2.87 4.02 -2.52
N VAL A 9 3.43 5.22 -2.65
CA VAL A 9 2.77 6.43 -2.14
C VAL A 9 1.43 6.66 -2.82
N LYS A 10 1.36 6.52 -4.15
CA LYS A 10 0.11 6.69 -4.88
C LYS A 10 -0.94 5.68 -4.46
N THR A 11 -0.53 4.43 -4.25
CA THR A 11 -1.45 3.39 -3.80
C THR A 11 -2.02 3.73 -2.43
N LEU A 12 -1.17 4.19 -1.52
CA LEU A 12 -1.60 4.57 -0.18
C LEU A 12 -2.50 5.80 -0.21
N GLU A 13 -2.18 6.80 -1.03
CA GLU A 13 -3.00 7.99 -1.15
C GLU A 13 -4.42 7.67 -1.60
N LYS A 14 -4.54 6.73 -2.52
CA LYS A 14 -5.84 6.26 -2.99
C LYS A 14 -6.69 5.74 -1.83
N GLU A 15 -6.05 5.17 -0.82
CA GLU A 15 -6.72 4.59 0.34
C GLU A 15 -6.73 5.55 1.54
N ASN A 16 -6.37 6.81 1.34
CA ASN A 16 -6.29 7.80 2.42
C ASN A 16 -5.30 7.41 3.52
N MET A 17 -4.19 6.82 3.12
CA MET A 17 -3.16 6.38 4.05
C MET A 17 -1.84 7.06 3.73
N THR A 18 -0.99 7.19 4.74
CA THR A 18 0.39 7.65 4.56
C THR A 18 1.34 6.51 4.87
N ILE A 19 2.59 6.67 4.47
CA ILE A 19 3.59 5.62 4.71
C ILE A 19 3.82 5.38 6.20
N ARG A 20 3.58 6.39 7.03
CA ARG A 20 3.69 6.26 8.49
C ARG A 20 2.62 5.35 9.08
N ASP A 21 1.49 5.22 8.41
CA ASP A 21 0.39 4.40 8.88
C ASP A 21 0.63 2.92 8.63
N VAL A 22 1.57 2.59 7.74
CA VAL A 22 1.70 1.25 7.22
C VAL A 22 2.61 0.40 8.12
N PHE A 23 2.05 -0.71 8.58
CA PHE A 23 2.79 -1.74 9.29
C PHE A 23 3.33 -2.78 8.33
N LEU A 24 2.51 -3.18 7.35
CA LEU A 24 2.87 -4.19 6.36
C LEU A 24 2.33 -3.78 5.00
N PHE A 25 3.15 -3.87 3.98
CA PHE A 25 2.74 -3.65 2.60
C PHE A 25 3.27 -4.81 1.77
N SER A 26 2.38 -5.59 1.21
CA SER A 26 2.78 -6.76 0.46
C SER A 26 2.06 -6.77 -0.89
N ILE A 27 2.74 -7.30 -1.89
CA ILE A 27 2.24 -7.28 -3.27
C ILE A 27 2.19 -8.70 -3.82
N ASP A 28 1.07 -8.99 -4.47
CA ASP A 28 0.90 -10.22 -5.24
C ASP A 28 0.35 -9.81 -6.61
N LYS A 29 1.20 -9.89 -7.63
CA LYS A 29 0.91 -9.42 -8.99
C LYS A 29 0.67 -7.91 -8.97
N ASP A 30 -0.55 -7.46 -9.27
CA ASP A 30 -0.90 -6.04 -9.22
C ASP A 30 -1.78 -5.68 -8.03
N ALA A 31 -2.00 -6.64 -7.14
CA ALA A 31 -2.79 -6.42 -5.93
C ALA A 31 -1.88 -6.08 -4.76
N ALA A 32 -2.31 -5.14 -3.93
CA ALA A 32 -1.59 -4.76 -2.73
C ALA A 32 -2.41 -5.11 -1.50
N PHE A 33 -1.75 -5.71 -0.53
CA PHE A 33 -2.30 -5.99 0.79
C PHE A 33 -1.61 -5.06 1.77
N ILE A 34 -2.38 -4.24 2.46
CA ILE A 34 -1.84 -3.22 3.36
C ILE A 34 -2.42 -3.43 4.74
N GLN A 35 -1.56 -3.44 5.74
CA GLN A 35 -1.98 -3.52 7.13
C GLN A 35 -1.43 -2.31 7.86
N SER A 36 -2.30 -1.57 8.52
CA SER A 36 -1.91 -0.36 9.23
C SER A 36 -1.66 -0.64 10.71
N TYR A 37 -0.97 0.28 11.37
CA TYR A 37 -0.69 0.15 12.79
C TYR A 37 -1.96 0.21 13.65
N ASP A 38 -3.02 0.84 13.14
CA ASP A 38 -4.27 0.94 13.89
C ASP A 38 -5.21 -0.26 13.65
N GLY A 39 -4.72 -1.27 12.95
CA GLY A 39 -5.46 -2.51 12.77
C GLY A 39 -6.29 -2.59 11.50
N ARG A 40 -6.22 -1.59 10.62
CA ARG A 40 -6.94 -1.65 9.35
C ARG A 40 -6.23 -2.60 8.39
N VAL A 41 -7.03 -3.32 7.63
CA VAL A 41 -6.52 -4.21 6.59
C VAL A 41 -7.16 -3.80 5.26
N VAL A 42 -6.35 -3.51 4.27
CA VAL A 42 -6.82 -3.02 2.98
C VAL A 42 -6.27 -3.90 1.87
N ASN A 43 -7.15 -4.32 0.96
CA ASN A 43 -6.76 -4.99 -0.27
C ASN A 43 -7.13 -4.06 -1.42
N THR A 44 -6.15 -3.71 -2.24
CA THR A 44 -6.38 -2.76 -3.31
C THR A 44 -5.50 -3.10 -4.51
N ILE A 45 -5.70 -2.38 -5.60
CA ILE A 45 -4.89 -2.55 -6.82
C ILE A 45 -3.79 -1.49 -6.80
N ILE A 46 -2.60 -1.90 -7.22
CA ILE A 46 -1.47 -0.98 -7.28
C ILE A 46 -1.73 0.12 -8.31
N GLU A 47 -1.53 1.36 -7.88
CA GLU A 47 -1.64 2.53 -8.75
C GLU A 47 -0.35 2.69 -9.55
N LYS A 48 -0.44 2.68 -10.85
CA LYS A 48 0.75 2.85 -11.70
C LYS A 48 0.79 4.21 -12.37
#